data_aaa000606f720a27e7d57429c7716b65
#
_entry.id   aaa000606f720a27e7d57429c7716b65
#
_cell.length_a   1.000
_cell.length_b   1.000
_cell.length_c   1.000
_cell.angle_alpha   90.00
_cell.angle_beta   90.00
_cell.angle_gamma   90.00
#
_symmetry.space_group_name_H-M   'P 1'
#
loop_
_entity.id
_entity.type
_entity.pdbx_description
1 polymer ?
#
loop_
_entity_poly.entity_id
_entity_poly.type
_entity_poly.pdbx_seq_one_letter_code
_entity_poly.pdbx_strand_id
1 'polypeptide(L)'
;MTKESAMRGQDYLTCISQPIVSKILHKVINALNILMEQWIRFSIEKGENQRVKETYWRQTQFSGIIGAVDGIHVAIFPPSAEREHLYINRKFYHLLNVLLVSDYEDRILTVNNAYGGRTHDARVWRASLICNHLEEMYTAGRDACLLGDSAYPLSYLMTPKLHEPEGIPSARYTQHYVRARSSVERCIGVLKRRWRAAPLLLALYNLFSARIVNTACVLHNIDVHWRLPEPELYYDVIDQEFPIRYENGNIENGNKVREQIIHIYYEN
;
A
#
# COMPACT_ATOMS: atom_id res chain seq x y z
N MET A 1 24.74 -11.76 9.64
CA MET A 1 25.70 -10.67 9.28
C MET A 1 25.48 -9.53 10.27
N THR A 2 26.52 -9.15 10.98
CA THR A 2 26.44 -8.11 12.01
C THR A 2 26.34 -6.72 11.37
N LYS A 3 25.68 -5.79 12.07
CA LYS A 3 25.49 -4.37 11.69
C LYS A 3 26.79 -3.69 11.21
N GLU A 4 27.94 -4.12 11.76
CA GLU A 4 29.26 -3.63 11.39
C GLU A 4 29.80 -4.11 10.03
N SER A 5 29.43 -5.31 9.58
CA SER A 5 29.97 -5.84 8.31
C SER A 5 29.32 -5.21 7.08
N ALA A 6 28.03 -4.84 7.14
CA ALA A 6 27.35 -4.19 6.03
C ALA A 6 27.77 -2.73 5.84
N MET A 7 28.17 -2.05 6.92
CA MET A 7 28.62 -0.65 6.86
C MET A 7 30.10 -0.50 6.48
N ARG A 8 30.95 -1.44 6.85
CA ARG A 8 32.38 -1.44 6.44
C ARG A 8 32.56 -1.57 4.92
N GLY A 9 31.60 -2.23 4.22
CA GLY A 9 31.65 -2.33 2.76
C GLY A 9 31.45 -1.00 2.03
N GLN A 10 30.71 -0.03 2.62
CA GLN A 10 30.49 1.29 2.05
C GLN A 10 31.66 2.25 2.22
N ASP A 11 32.39 2.14 3.32
CA ASP A 11 33.56 2.98 3.58
C ASP A 11 34.70 2.74 2.55
N TYR A 12 34.81 1.52 2.01
CA TYR A 12 35.80 1.20 0.98
C TYR A 12 35.43 1.72 -0.43
N LEU A 13 34.15 1.92 -0.71
CA LEU A 13 33.69 2.35 -2.03
C LEU A 13 33.63 3.87 -2.19
N THR A 14 33.38 4.61 -1.10
CA THR A 14 33.10 6.05 -1.17
C THR A 14 34.14 6.94 -0.47
N CYS A 15 35.07 6.38 0.30
CA CYS A 15 35.98 7.12 1.18
C CYS A 15 35.28 8.09 2.15
N ILE A 16 33.97 7.93 2.37
CA ILE A 16 33.16 8.77 3.24
C ILE A 16 32.88 8.01 4.55
N SER A 17 33.14 8.65 5.68
CA SER A 17 32.91 8.00 6.99
C SER A 17 31.41 7.78 7.27
N GLN A 18 31.09 6.68 7.98
CA GLN A 18 29.71 6.31 8.35
C GLN A 18 28.91 7.44 9.01
N PRO A 19 29.43 8.25 9.94
CA PRO A 19 28.70 9.37 10.53
C PRO A 19 28.28 10.43 9.49
N ILE A 20 29.13 10.68 8.50
CA ILE A 20 28.83 11.64 7.42
C ILE A 20 27.72 11.07 6.53
N VAL A 21 27.78 9.81 6.12
CA VAL A 21 26.74 9.12 5.35
C VAL A 21 25.40 9.18 6.10
N SER A 22 25.38 8.84 7.39
CA SER A 22 24.19 8.91 8.23
C SER A 22 23.60 10.32 8.27
N LYS A 23 24.44 11.34 8.48
CA LYS A 23 23.99 12.74 8.50
C LYS A 23 23.40 13.20 7.18
N ILE A 24 24.00 12.81 6.05
CA ILE A 24 23.50 13.15 4.71
C ILE A 24 22.16 12.45 4.48
N LEU A 25 22.04 11.16 4.77
CA LEU A 25 20.79 10.40 4.63
C LEU A 25 19.63 11.05 5.42
N HIS A 26 19.88 11.42 6.68
CA HIS A 26 18.88 12.11 7.50
C HIS A 26 18.40 13.42 6.87
N LYS A 27 19.34 14.22 6.34
CA LYS A 27 18.98 15.49 5.68
C LYS A 27 18.16 15.25 4.40
N VAL A 28 18.57 14.32 3.55
CA VAL A 28 17.88 14.00 2.29
C VAL A 28 16.48 13.46 2.57
N ILE A 29 16.35 12.49 3.47
CA ILE A 29 15.07 11.90 3.85
C ILE A 29 14.13 12.97 4.43
N ASN A 30 14.63 13.85 5.29
CA ASN A 30 13.81 14.95 5.83
C ASN A 30 13.36 15.91 4.72
N ALA A 31 14.22 16.27 3.80
CA ALA A 31 13.88 17.14 2.67
C ALA A 31 12.81 16.50 1.76
N LEU A 32 12.93 15.21 1.46
CA LEU A 32 11.96 14.47 0.65
C LEU A 32 10.62 14.30 1.37
N ASN A 33 10.61 14.13 2.69
CA ASN A 33 9.35 14.08 3.46
C ASN A 33 8.58 15.41 3.44
N ILE A 34 9.23 16.55 3.28
CA ILE A 34 8.55 17.85 3.09
C ILE A 34 7.74 17.86 1.77
N LEU A 35 8.20 17.13 0.76
CA LEU A 35 7.53 17.04 -0.53
C LEU A 35 6.33 16.06 -0.52
N MET A 36 6.09 15.36 0.60
CA MET A 36 5.06 14.33 0.68
C MET A 36 3.67 14.86 0.31
N GLU A 37 3.27 16.02 0.82
CA GLU A 37 1.97 16.62 0.53
C GLU A 37 1.81 17.03 -0.95
N GLN A 38 2.90 17.28 -1.65
CA GLN A 38 2.89 17.59 -3.07
C GLN A 38 2.74 16.33 -3.93
N TRP A 39 3.42 15.24 -3.56
CA TRP A 39 3.54 14.04 -4.39
C TRP A 39 2.56 12.93 -4.02
N ILE A 40 2.14 12.84 -2.76
CA ILE A 40 1.20 11.82 -2.28
C ILE A 40 -0.09 12.54 -1.88
N ARG A 41 -1.07 12.52 -2.77
CA ARG A 41 -2.34 13.22 -2.58
C ARG A 41 -3.50 12.34 -3.02
N PHE A 42 -4.45 12.16 -2.12
CA PHE A 42 -5.75 11.61 -2.46
C PHE A 42 -6.67 12.77 -2.84
N SER A 43 -7.03 12.84 -4.12
CA SER A 43 -7.83 13.96 -4.59
C SER A 43 -9.30 13.79 -4.23
N ILE A 44 -9.91 14.89 -3.78
CA ILE A 44 -11.36 15.03 -3.55
C ILE A 44 -12.05 15.60 -4.79
N GLU A 45 -11.29 16.15 -5.71
CA GLU A 45 -11.82 16.85 -6.88
C GLU A 45 -12.55 15.89 -7.81
N LYS A 46 -13.78 16.27 -8.20
CA LYS A 46 -14.61 15.44 -9.10
C LYS A 46 -13.91 15.10 -10.41
N GLY A 47 -13.16 16.05 -10.97
CA GLY A 47 -12.48 15.88 -12.26
C GLY A 47 -11.35 14.84 -12.22
N GLU A 48 -10.54 14.83 -11.17
CA GLU A 48 -9.45 13.85 -11.01
C GLU A 48 -10.00 12.46 -10.72
N ASN A 49 -10.96 12.34 -9.80
CA ASN A 49 -11.63 11.08 -9.51
C ASN A 49 -12.34 10.50 -10.75
N GLN A 50 -12.89 11.35 -11.61
CA GLN A 50 -13.51 10.90 -12.85
C GLN A 50 -12.50 10.28 -13.82
N ARG A 51 -11.32 10.87 -13.97
CA ARG A 51 -10.22 10.29 -14.78
C ARG A 51 -9.76 8.94 -14.26
N VAL A 52 -9.63 8.79 -12.94
CA VAL A 52 -9.25 7.50 -12.34
C VAL A 52 -10.33 6.45 -12.60
N LYS A 53 -11.61 6.78 -12.41
CA LYS A 53 -12.74 5.89 -12.73
C LYS A 53 -12.75 5.45 -14.19
N GLU A 54 -12.54 6.38 -15.11
CA GLU A 54 -12.48 6.10 -16.56
C GLU A 54 -11.31 5.18 -16.90
N THR A 55 -10.16 5.35 -16.23
CA THR A 55 -8.99 4.50 -16.43
C THR A 55 -9.29 3.07 -15.94
N TYR A 56 -9.83 2.90 -14.73
CA TYR A 56 -10.25 1.59 -14.24
C TYR A 56 -11.28 0.94 -15.17
N TRP A 57 -12.32 1.67 -15.57
CA TRP A 57 -13.34 1.15 -16.49
C TRP A 57 -12.73 0.69 -17.81
N ARG A 58 -11.93 1.51 -18.44
CA ARG A 58 -11.28 1.19 -19.74
C ARG A 58 -10.40 -0.05 -19.68
N GLN A 59 -9.70 -0.24 -18.59
CA GLN A 59 -8.73 -1.31 -18.43
C GLN A 59 -9.32 -2.62 -17.88
N THR A 60 -10.35 -2.51 -17.05
CA THR A 60 -10.84 -3.67 -16.28
C THR A 60 -12.33 -3.90 -16.41
N GLN A 61 -13.08 -3.00 -17.03
CA GLN A 61 -14.55 -2.99 -17.10
C GLN A 61 -15.19 -2.94 -15.70
N PHE A 62 -14.50 -2.36 -14.72
CA PHE A 62 -14.97 -2.21 -13.35
C PHE A 62 -15.27 -0.74 -13.06
N SER A 63 -16.55 -0.44 -12.74
CA SER A 63 -17.07 0.93 -12.62
C SER A 63 -16.94 1.49 -11.20
N GLY A 64 -16.86 2.83 -11.07
CA GLY A 64 -16.93 3.53 -9.78
C GLY A 64 -15.65 3.51 -8.95
N ILE A 65 -14.56 2.93 -9.44
CA ILE A 65 -13.32 2.73 -8.70
C ILE A 65 -12.41 3.95 -8.79
N ILE A 66 -11.93 4.42 -7.65
CA ILE A 66 -10.99 5.53 -7.51
C ILE A 66 -9.63 5.14 -6.96
N GLY A 67 -9.38 3.85 -6.75
CA GLY A 67 -8.11 3.29 -6.32
C GLY A 67 -8.24 1.90 -5.74
N ALA A 68 -7.13 1.31 -5.39
CA ALA A 68 -7.05 0.04 -4.69
C ALA A 68 -6.14 0.17 -3.45
N VAL A 69 -6.51 -0.51 -2.37
CA VAL A 69 -5.82 -0.50 -1.09
C VAL A 69 -5.22 -1.86 -0.79
N ASP A 70 -3.99 -1.84 -0.25
CA ASP A 70 -3.36 -3.05 0.28
C ASP A 70 -2.42 -2.73 1.45
N GLY A 71 -2.13 -3.74 2.27
CA GLY A 71 -1.22 -3.68 3.39
C GLY A 71 0.17 -4.20 3.01
N ILE A 72 1.21 -3.49 3.39
CA ILE A 72 2.59 -3.92 3.21
C ILE A 72 3.25 -4.09 4.58
N HIS A 73 3.84 -5.24 4.81
CA HIS A 73 4.69 -5.45 5.99
C HIS A 73 6.14 -5.13 5.66
N VAL A 74 6.68 -4.13 6.37
CA VAL A 74 8.05 -3.68 6.19
C VAL A 74 8.88 -4.08 7.40
N ALA A 75 9.88 -4.94 7.21
CA ALA A 75 10.76 -5.39 8.28
C ALA A 75 11.58 -4.24 8.85
N ILE A 76 11.63 -4.15 10.19
CA ILE A 76 12.41 -3.15 10.91
C ILE A 76 13.28 -3.83 11.98
N PHE A 77 14.32 -3.16 12.46
CA PHE A 77 14.99 -3.59 13.68
C PHE A 77 14.09 -3.41 14.92
N PRO A 78 14.29 -4.24 15.95
CA PRO A 78 13.56 -4.10 17.20
C PRO A 78 13.67 -2.66 17.71
N PRO A 79 12.55 -1.99 18.00
CA PRO A 79 12.58 -0.71 18.72
C PRO A 79 13.05 -0.92 20.17
N SER A 80 13.11 0.16 20.95
CA SER A 80 13.40 0.04 22.38
C SER A 80 12.45 -0.94 23.06
N ALA A 81 12.93 -1.65 24.08
CA ALA A 81 12.18 -2.72 24.80
C ALA A 81 10.77 -2.29 25.22
N GLU A 82 10.57 -1.03 25.59
CA GLU A 82 9.27 -0.47 26.00
C GLU A 82 8.22 -0.50 24.88
N ARG A 83 8.63 -0.38 23.60
CA ARG A 83 7.74 -0.30 22.43
C ARG A 83 7.80 -1.53 21.54
N GLU A 84 8.67 -2.47 21.82
CA GLU A 84 8.90 -3.65 21.02
C GLU A 84 7.60 -4.44 20.76
N HIS A 85 6.77 -4.59 21.78
CA HIS A 85 5.49 -5.31 21.75
C HIS A 85 4.48 -4.76 20.72
N LEU A 86 4.63 -3.51 20.26
CA LEU A 86 3.76 -2.90 19.25
C LEU A 86 4.14 -3.34 17.81
N TYR A 87 5.39 -3.71 17.62
CA TYR A 87 5.94 -3.98 16.29
C TYR A 87 6.13 -5.46 16.00
N ILE A 88 6.15 -6.30 17.04
CA ILE A 88 6.35 -7.73 16.90
C ILE A 88 5.08 -8.42 16.41
N ASN A 89 5.18 -9.18 15.31
CA ASN A 89 4.07 -9.98 14.80
C ASN A 89 3.99 -11.36 15.49
N ARG A 90 2.99 -12.17 15.13
CA ARG A 90 2.77 -13.53 15.68
C ARG A 90 3.94 -14.51 15.40
N LYS A 91 4.84 -14.18 14.47
CA LYS A 91 6.03 -14.97 14.10
C LYS A 91 7.33 -14.40 14.68
N PHE A 92 7.22 -13.47 15.64
CA PHE A 92 8.35 -12.82 16.31
C PHE A 92 9.24 -11.96 15.41
N TYR A 93 8.71 -11.47 14.27
CA TYR A 93 9.38 -10.48 13.43
C TYR A 93 8.90 -9.07 13.77
N HIS A 94 9.83 -8.11 13.79
CA HIS A 94 9.51 -6.70 13.99
C HIS A 94 9.19 -6.05 12.64
N LEU A 95 7.96 -5.55 12.51
CA LEU A 95 7.42 -5.04 11.25
C LEU A 95 6.69 -3.71 11.49
N LEU A 96 6.74 -2.84 10.48
CA LEU A 96 5.75 -1.79 10.27
C LEU A 96 4.62 -2.36 9.41
N ASN A 97 3.38 -2.08 9.80
CA ASN A 97 2.22 -2.28 8.96
C ASN A 97 1.96 -0.97 8.21
N VAL A 98 2.11 -0.99 6.89
CA VAL A 98 1.96 0.17 6.01
C VAL A 98 0.73 -0.04 5.14
N LEU A 99 -0.29 0.80 5.31
CA LEU A 99 -1.43 0.87 4.42
C LEU A 99 -1.09 1.76 3.23
N LEU A 100 -1.30 1.26 2.02
CA LEU A 100 -1.05 1.98 0.78
C LEU A 100 -2.30 1.96 -0.10
N VAL A 101 -2.63 3.11 -0.69
CA VAL A 101 -3.65 3.21 -1.74
C VAL A 101 -2.99 3.72 -3.00
N SER A 102 -3.23 3.05 -4.13
CA SER A 102 -2.75 3.49 -5.45
C SER A 102 -3.88 3.57 -6.47
N ASP A 103 -3.66 4.33 -7.53
CA ASP A 103 -4.50 4.31 -8.72
C ASP A 103 -4.08 3.18 -9.68
N TYR A 104 -4.74 3.10 -10.83
CA TYR A 104 -4.45 2.09 -11.85
C TYR A 104 -3.10 2.30 -12.54
N GLU A 105 -2.58 3.52 -12.55
CA GLU A 105 -1.32 3.93 -13.20
C GLU A 105 -0.13 3.85 -12.23
N ASP A 106 -0.25 3.07 -11.16
CA ASP A 106 0.77 2.83 -10.12
C ASP A 106 1.14 4.08 -9.30
N ARG A 107 0.34 5.16 -9.36
CA ARG A 107 0.57 6.34 -8.53
C ARG A 107 0.04 6.11 -7.12
N ILE A 108 0.87 6.29 -6.11
CA ILE A 108 0.51 6.19 -4.71
C ILE A 108 -0.29 7.43 -4.32
N LEU A 109 -1.53 7.22 -3.87
CA LEU A 109 -2.46 8.29 -3.50
C LEU A 109 -2.41 8.60 -2.01
N THR A 110 -2.15 7.59 -1.16
CA THR A 110 -1.96 7.76 0.28
C THR A 110 -1.10 6.65 0.85
N VAL A 111 -0.41 6.96 1.93
CA VAL A 111 0.39 6.01 2.72
C VAL A 111 0.15 6.27 4.21
N ASN A 112 -0.13 5.22 4.97
CA ASN A 112 -0.24 5.26 6.43
C ASN A 112 0.68 4.20 7.03
N ASN A 113 1.76 4.62 7.66
CA ASN A 113 2.77 3.79 8.28
C ASN A 113 2.92 4.06 9.79
N ALA A 114 1.84 4.49 10.44
CA ALA A 114 1.83 4.82 11.87
C ALA A 114 1.75 3.59 12.79
N TYR A 115 1.55 2.38 12.24
CA TYR A 115 1.23 1.19 13.01
C TYR A 115 2.31 0.12 12.91
N GLY A 116 2.56 -0.56 14.04
CA GLY A 116 3.44 -1.73 14.07
C GLY A 116 2.74 -3.00 13.58
N GLY A 117 3.53 -4.02 13.27
CA GLY A 117 3.09 -5.27 12.64
C GLY A 117 2.11 -6.13 13.48
N ARG A 118 1.86 -5.78 14.73
CA ARG A 118 0.82 -6.40 15.55
C ARG A 118 -0.59 -5.91 15.21
N THR A 119 -0.70 -4.75 14.55
CA THR A 119 -1.99 -4.13 14.23
C THR A 119 -2.57 -4.76 12.97
N HIS A 120 -3.81 -5.25 13.03
CA HIS A 120 -4.51 -5.79 11.87
C HIS A 120 -4.90 -4.71 10.85
N ASP A 121 -4.87 -5.02 9.56
CA ASP A 121 -5.15 -4.11 8.46
C ASP A 121 -6.52 -3.44 8.58
N ALA A 122 -7.55 -4.17 9.00
CA ALA A 122 -8.87 -3.62 9.27
C ALA A 122 -8.86 -2.49 10.33
N ARG A 123 -7.97 -2.56 11.33
CA ARG A 123 -7.81 -1.51 12.33
C ARG A 123 -7.04 -0.33 11.78
N VAL A 124 -5.97 -0.58 11.03
CA VAL A 124 -5.20 0.47 10.33
C VAL A 124 -6.09 1.24 9.38
N TRP A 125 -6.94 0.52 8.64
CA TRP A 125 -7.95 1.09 7.75
C TRP A 125 -8.92 2.01 8.48
N ARG A 126 -9.61 1.52 9.50
CA ARG A 126 -10.60 2.30 10.27
C ARG A 126 -10.03 3.55 10.91
N ALA A 127 -8.76 3.54 11.28
CA ALA A 127 -8.05 4.67 11.87
C ALA A 127 -7.38 5.58 10.82
N SER A 128 -7.55 5.30 9.54
CA SER A 128 -6.93 6.07 8.45
C SER A 128 -7.81 7.27 8.06
N LEU A 129 -7.17 8.37 7.69
CA LEU A 129 -7.85 9.56 7.16
C LEU A 129 -8.64 9.25 5.88
N ILE A 130 -8.18 8.28 5.09
CA ILE A 130 -8.85 7.89 3.84
C ILE A 130 -10.21 7.23 4.12
N CYS A 131 -10.33 6.45 5.21
CA CYS A 131 -11.60 5.87 5.61
C CYS A 131 -12.64 6.94 5.92
N ASN A 132 -12.29 7.93 6.73
CA ASN A 132 -13.18 9.06 7.07
C ASN A 132 -13.58 9.85 5.81
N HIS A 133 -12.62 10.03 4.92
CA HIS A 133 -12.84 10.77 3.68
C HIS A 133 -13.81 10.08 2.72
N LEU A 134 -13.70 8.74 2.58
CA LEU A 134 -14.65 7.96 1.80
C LEU A 134 -16.05 7.97 2.42
N GLU A 135 -16.14 7.99 3.74
CA GLU A 135 -17.41 8.15 4.46
C GLU A 135 -18.10 9.48 4.15
N GLU A 136 -17.34 10.57 4.16
CA GLU A 136 -17.82 11.90 3.76
C GLU A 136 -18.28 11.93 2.29
N MET A 137 -17.51 11.30 1.40
CA MET A 137 -17.86 11.18 -0.02
C MET A 137 -19.17 10.41 -0.20
N TYR A 138 -19.33 9.28 0.46
CA TYR A 138 -20.52 8.45 0.41
C TYR A 138 -21.75 9.20 0.96
N THR A 139 -21.61 9.88 2.11
CA THR A 139 -22.66 10.69 2.71
C THR A 139 -23.10 11.84 1.80
N ALA A 140 -22.14 12.38 1.02
CA ALA A 140 -22.42 13.40 0.00
C ALA A 140 -23.01 12.84 -1.31
N GLY A 141 -23.41 11.55 -1.35
CA GLY A 141 -23.98 10.89 -2.53
C GLY A 141 -23.00 10.72 -3.69
N ARG A 142 -21.70 10.69 -3.43
CA ARG A 142 -20.69 10.47 -4.46
C ARG A 142 -20.45 8.97 -4.64
N ASP A 143 -20.61 8.51 -5.86
CA ASP A 143 -20.32 7.13 -6.26
C ASP A 143 -18.80 6.96 -6.40
N ALA A 144 -18.12 6.55 -5.32
CA ALA A 144 -16.68 6.36 -5.28
C ALA A 144 -16.32 5.22 -4.32
N CYS A 145 -15.60 4.21 -4.82
CA CYS A 145 -15.19 3.05 -4.05
C CYS A 145 -13.70 2.77 -4.23
N LEU A 146 -13.09 2.16 -3.22
CA LEU A 146 -11.78 1.54 -3.32
C LEU A 146 -11.92 0.02 -3.38
N LEU A 147 -10.96 -0.64 -4.01
CA LEU A 147 -10.82 -2.10 -3.99
C LEU A 147 -9.93 -2.50 -2.82
N GLY A 148 -10.39 -3.42 -1.97
CA GLY A 148 -9.61 -3.98 -0.86
C GLY A 148 -9.73 -5.49 -0.82
N ASP A 149 -8.84 -6.22 -0.17
CA ASP A 149 -8.97 -7.66 -0.02
C ASP A 149 -10.10 -8.03 0.97
N SER A 150 -10.34 -9.32 1.14
CA SER A 150 -11.39 -9.83 2.02
C SER A 150 -11.15 -9.54 3.52
N ALA A 151 -9.98 -9.08 3.90
CA ALA A 151 -9.64 -8.70 5.27
C ALA A 151 -10.16 -7.32 5.67
N TYR A 152 -10.50 -6.51 4.68
CA TYR A 152 -11.02 -5.17 4.95
C TYR A 152 -12.54 -5.19 5.16
N PRO A 153 -13.06 -4.34 6.05
CA PRO A 153 -14.49 -4.24 6.27
C PRO A 153 -15.20 -3.65 5.04
N LEU A 154 -16.30 -4.28 4.64
CA LEU A 154 -17.19 -3.85 3.57
C LEU A 154 -17.99 -2.61 3.99
N SER A 155 -17.45 -1.41 3.86
CA SER A 155 -18.27 -0.20 4.00
C SER A 155 -18.15 0.68 2.76
N TYR A 156 -16.93 1.14 2.48
CA TYR A 156 -16.61 1.95 1.30
C TYR A 156 -15.55 1.23 0.44
N LEU A 157 -15.29 -0.02 0.78
CA LEU A 157 -14.39 -0.92 0.10
C LEU A 157 -15.19 -2.00 -0.58
N MET A 158 -14.85 -2.29 -1.81
CA MET A 158 -15.33 -3.48 -2.50
C MET A 158 -14.39 -4.65 -2.24
N THR A 159 -14.96 -5.81 -2.03
CA THR A 159 -14.22 -7.06 -1.81
C THR A 159 -14.70 -8.15 -2.76
N PRO A 160 -13.92 -9.18 -3.05
CA PRO A 160 -14.35 -10.28 -3.91
C PRO A 160 -15.48 -11.08 -3.27
N LYS A 161 -16.31 -11.71 -4.10
CA LYS A 161 -17.15 -12.84 -3.68
C LYS A 161 -16.34 -14.12 -3.85
N LEU A 162 -16.01 -14.77 -2.74
CA LEU A 162 -15.23 -15.99 -2.74
C LEU A 162 -16.15 -17.22 -2.86
N HIS A 163 -15.62 -18.30 -3.46
CA HIS A 163 -16.29 -19.61 -3.53
C HIS A 163 -17.57 -19.67 -4.38
N GLU A 164 -17.70 -18.82 -5.38
CA GLU A 164 -18.84 -18.86 -6.31
C GLU A 164 -18.55 -19.79 -7.49
N PRO A 165 -19.55 -20.56 -7.99
CA PRO A 165 -19.40 -21.39 -9.20
C PRO A 165 -19.05 -20.55 -10.43
N GLU A 166 -18.29 -21.12 -11.36
CA GLU A 166 -17.98 -20.45 -12.63
C GLU A 166 -19.23 -20.20 -13.46
N GLY A 167 -19.20 -19.10 -14.24
CA GLY A 167 -20.26 -18.79 -15.21
C GLY A 167 -21.44 -17.98 -14.67
N ILE A 168 -21.55 -17.80 -13.34
CA ILE A 168 -22.58 -16.95 -12.76
C ILE A 168 -22.12 -15.46 -12.67
N PRO A 169 -23.06 -14.51 -12.56
CA PRO A 169 -22.72 -13.07 -12.47
C PRO A 169 -21.70 -12.70 -11.41
N SER A 170 -21.80 -13.30 -10.23
CA SER A 170 -20.87 -13.06 -9.12
C SER A 170 -19.45 -13.58 -9.40
N ALA A 171 -19.27 -14.66 -10.17
CA ALA A 171 -17.96 -15.14 -10.60
C ALA A 171 -17.33 -14.17 -11.62
N ARG A 172 -18.11 -13.65 -12.57
CA ARG A 172 -17.64 -12.60 -13.50
C ARG A 172 -17.25 -11.32 -12.76
N TYR A 173 -18.05 -10.88 -11.81
CA TYR A 173 -17.68 -9.79 -10.91
C TYR A 173 -16.33 -10.04 -10.25
N THR A 174 -16.11 -11.21 -9.66
CA THR A 174 -14.86 -11.55 -8.98
C THR A 174 -13.66 -11.57 -9.92
N GLN A 175 -13.81 -12.03 -11.17
CA GLN A 175 -12.74 -11.99 -12.18
C GLN A 175 -12.34 -10.54 -12.51
N HIS A 176 -13.31 -9.67 -12.76
CA HIS A 176 -13.04 -8.24 -13.02
C HIS A 176 -12.44 -7.56 -11.80
N TYR A 177 -12.92 -7.92 -10.60
CA TYR A 177 -12.40 -7.45 -9.33
C TYR A 177 -10.92 -7.79 -9.15
N VAL A 178 -10.53 -9.07 -9.31
CA VAL A 178 -9.14 -9.51 -9.18
C VAL A 178 -8.24 -8.78 -10.17
N ARG A 179 -8.69 -8.65 -11.43
CA ARG A 179 -7.97 -7.90 -12.46
C ARG A 179 -7.80 -6.42 -12.09
N ALA A 180 -8.82 -5.79 -11.53
CA ALA A 180 -8.74 -4.39 -11.12
C ALA A 180 -7.84 -4.20 -9.89
N ARG A 181 -7.92 -5.11 -8.91
CA ARG A 181 -7.11 -5.05 -7.69
C ARG A 181 -5.63 -5.35 -7.94
N SER A 182 -5.29 -6.12 -8.98
CA SER A 182 -3.89 -6.39 -9.35
C SER A 182 -3.07 -5.11 -9.61
N SER A 183 -3.72 -3.95 -9.81
CA SER A 183 -3.05 -2.66 -9.93
C SER A 183 -2.25 -2.30 -8.68
N VAL A 184 -2.83 -2.44 -7.48
CA VAL A 184 -2.10 -2.12 -6.23
C VAL A 184 -1.00 -3.14 -5.94
N GLU A 185 -1.21 -4.41 -6.27
CA GLU A 185 -0.17 -5.46 -6.14
C GLU A 185 1.02 -5.15 -7.06
N ARG A 186 0.75 -4.72 -8.30
CA ARG A 186 1.76 -4.27 -9.26
C ARG A 186 2.52 -3.05 -8.72
N CYS A 187 1.81 -2.01 -8.26
CA CYS A 187 2.40 -0.81 -7.66
C CYS A 187 3.35 -1.18 -6.51
N ILE A 188 2.90 -2.04 -5.59
CA ILE A 188 3.71 -2.54 -4.47
C ILE A 188 4.93 -3.33 -4.97
N GLY A 189 4.75 -4.18 -5.98
CA GLY A 189 5.83 -4.92 -6.59
C GLY A 189 6.91 -4.01 -7.19
N VAL A 190 6.51 -2.95 -7.91
CA VAL A 190 7.43 -1.94 -8.46
C VAL A 190 8.13 -1.19 -7.33
N LEU A 191 7.39 -0.75 -6.31
CA LEU A 191 7.94 -0.06 -5.14
C LEU A 191 8.99 -0.93 -4.43
N LYS A 192 8.70 -2.19 -4.16
CA LYS A 192 9.63 -3.14 -3.54
C LYS A 192 10.89 -3.36 -4.41
N ARG A 193 10.73 -3.49 -5.74
CA ARG A 193 11.87 -3.67 -6.67
C ARG A 193 12.79 -2.46 -6.69
N ARG A 194 12.24 -1.25 -6.76
CA ARG A 194 13.02 0.01 -6.79
C ARG A 194 13.82 0.20 -5.50
N TRP A 195 13.24 -0.18 -4.38
CA TRP A 195 13.80 0.10 -3.06
C TRP A 195 14.30 -1.15 -2.33
N ARG A 196 14.85 -2.13 -3.06
CA ARG A 196 15.44 -3.35 -2.47
C ARG A 196 16.47 -3.08 -1.37
N ALA A 197 17.22 -1.98 -1.47
CA ALA A 197 18.15 -1.55 -0.42
C ALA A 197 17.45 -0.91 0.79
N ALA A 198 16.17 -0.53 0.68
CA ALA A 198 15.44 0.08 1.79
C ALA A 198 15.32 -0.83 3.02
N PRO A 199 15.13 -2.15 2.93
CA PRO A 199 15.19 -3.03 4.09
C PRO A 199 16.48 -2.89 4.91
N LEU A 200 17.61 -2.67 4.26
CA LEU A 200 18.88 -2.44 4.94
C LEU A 200 18.91 -1.09 5.68
N LEU A 201 18.32 -0.05 5.09
CA LEU A 201 18.18 1.28 5.71
C LEU A 201 17.14 1.27 6.83
N LEU A 202 16.00 0.59 6.62
CA LEU A 202 14.95 0.40 7.62
C LEU A 202 15.45 -0.38 8.82
N ALA A 203 16.35 -1.32 8.58
CA ALA A 203 17.04 -2.06 9.59
C ALA A 203 17.96 -1.19 10.50
N LEU A 204 18.34 0.00 10.10
CA LEU A 204 19.29 0.84 10.85
C LEU A 204 18.62 1.81 11.83
N TYR A 205 17.34 2.20 11.62
CA TYR A 205 16.76 3.32 12.35
C TYR A 205 15.23 3.16 12.60
N ASN A 206 14.84 2.65 13.76
CA ASN A 206 13.45 2.38 14.12
C ASN A 206 12.49 3.58 14.04
N LEU A 207 12.88 4.71 14.64
CA LEU A 207 12.07 5.94 14.63
C LEU A 207 12.06 6.64 13.26
N PHE A 208 13.00 6.24 12.39
CA PHE A 208 13.18 6.82 11.07
C PHE A 208 12.58 5.96 9.96
N SER A 209 12.18 4.72 10.27
CA SER A 209 11.65 3.76 9.30
C SER A 209 10.42 4.29 8.58
N ALA A 210 9.48 4.91 9.29
CA ALA A 210 8.29 5.51 8.69
C ALA A 210 8.65 6.62 7.67
N ARG A 211 9.65 7.44 7.97
CA ARG A 211 10.13 8.50 7.05
C ARG A 211 10.82 7.93 5.81
N ILE A 212 11.53 6.82 5.95
CA ILE A 212 12.15 6.11 4.82
C ILE A 212 11.07 5.56 3.89
N VAL A 213 10.01 4.96 4.44
CA VAL A 213 8.86 4.48 3.66
C VAL A 213 8.19 5.63 2.92
N ASN A 214 7.93 6.75 3.60
CA ASN A 214 7.37 7.96 2.95
C ASN A 214 8.27 8.44 1.81
N THR A 215 9.58 8.51 2.04
CA THR A 215 10.56 8.91 1.03
C THR A 215 10.50 7.98 -0.19
N ALA A 216 10.45 6.67 0.03
CA ALA A 216 10.34 5.69 -1.04
C ALA A 216 9.06 5.89 -1.87
N CYS A 217 7.93 6.18 -1.21
CA CYS A 217 6.66 6.47 -1.89
C CYS A 217 6.70 7.79 -2.68
N VAL A 218 7.32 8.85 -2.14
CA VAL A 218 7.52 10.12 -2.86
C VAL A 218 8.35 9.91 -4.12
N LEU A 219 9.50 9.24 -3.99
CA LEU A 219 10.39 8.97 -5.12
C LEU A 219 9.73 8.05 -6.14
N HIS A 220 8.94 7.07 -5.70
CA HIS A 220 8.14 6.23 -6.60
C HIS A 220 7.17 7.07 -7.45
N ASN A 221 6.44 8.01 -6.85
CA ASN A 221 5.53 8.87 -7.58
C ASN A 221 6.26 9.83 -8.54
N ILE A 222 7.45 10.30 -8.17
CA ILE A 222 8.33 11.05 -9.08
C ILE A 222 8.73 10.19 -10.28
N ASP A 223 9.14 8.94 -10.05
CA ASP A 223 9.51 8.00 -11.11
C ASP A 223 8.34 7.69 -12.04
N VAL A 224 7.14 7.46 -11.49
CA VAL A 224 5.91 7.26 -12.27
C VAL A 224 5.58 8.50 -13.11
N HIS A 225 5.67 9.70 -12.53
CA HIS A 225 5.41 10.96 -13.22
C HIS A 225 6.33 11.17 -14.43
N TRP A 226 7.62 10.89 -14.27
CA TRP A 226 8.62 11.02 -15.32
C TRP A 226 8.74 9.77 -16.20
N ARG A 227 7.91 8.75 -15.98
CA ARG A 227 7.91 7.47 -16.73
C ARG A 227 9.29 6.83 -16.79
N LEU A 228 9.99 6.84 -15.67
CA LEU A 228 11.28 6.17 -15.58
C LEU A 228 11.12 4.66 -15.74
N PRO A 229 12.07 3.99 -16.40
CA PRO A 229 11.97 2.55 -16.63
C PRO A 229 11.89 1.79 -15.29
N GLU A 230 11.14 0.69 -15.30
CA GLU A 230 11.11 -0.21 -14.15
C GLU A 230 12.49 -0.87 -13.95
N PRO A 231 12.91 -1.13 -12.71
CA PRO A 231 14.15 -1.85 -12.46
C PRO A 231 14.09 -3.25 -13.07
N GLU A 232 15.18 -3.67 -13.71
CA GLU A 232 15.31 -5.03 -14.21
C GLU A 232 15.18 -6.07 -13.10
N LEU A 233 14.58 -7.22 -13.43
CA LEU A 233 14.46 -8.35 -12.50
C LEU A 233 15.84 -9.02 -12.33
N TYR A 234 16.57 -8.70 -11.28
CA TYR A 234 17.65 -9.53 -10.79
C TYR A 234 17.08 -10.67 -9.91
N TYR A 235 17.28 -11.90 -10.34
CA TYR A 235 16.65 -13.14 -9.81
C TYR A 235 17.22 -13.64 -8.48
N ASP A 236 17.54 -12.84 -7.47
CA ASP A 236 18.27 -13.35 -6.30
C ASP A 236 17.73 -13.02 -4.91
N VAL A 237 16.45 -12.69 -4.76
CA VAL A 237 15.88 -12.64 -3.40
C VAL A 237 14.50 -13.27 -3.38
N ILE A 238 14.41 -14.40 -2.69
CA ILE A 238 13.15 -15.05 -2.30
C ILE A 238 12.38 -14.06 -1.43
N ASP A 239 11.35 -13.41 -2.01
CA ASP A 239 10.33 -12.71 -1.24
C ASP A 239 9.61 -13.77 -0.40
N GLN A 240 9.96 -13.91 0.86
CA GLN A 240 9.18 -14.68 1.82
C GLN A 240 7.90 -13.90 2.09
N GLU A 241 6.90 -14.06 1.22
CA GLU A 241 5.54 -13.67 1.53
C GLU A 241 5.05 -14.59 2.65
N PHE A 242 4.80 -14.01 3.80
CA PHE A 242 4.20 -14.73 4.92
C PHE A 242 2.68 -14.74 4.70
N PRO A 243 2.06 -15.92 4.44
CA PRO A 243 0.61 -16.00 4.27
C PRO A 243 -0.08 -15.65 5.58
N ILE A 244 -0.76 -14.51 5.60
CA ILE A 244 -1.60 -14.10 6.74
C ILE A 244 -3.01 -14.58 6.43
N ARG A 245 -3.55 -15.48 7.25
CA ARG A 245 -4.97 -15.83 7.24
C ARG A 245 -5.74 -14.80 8.05
N TYR A 246 -6.73 -14.20 7.43
CA TYR A 246 -7.60 -13.19 8.03
C TYR A 246 -8.93 -13.81 8.48
N GLU A 247 -9.43 -13.38 9.65
CA GLU A 247 -10.76 -13.74 10.12
C GLU A 247 -11.78 -12.68 9.65
N ASN A 248 -12.89 -13.15 9.09
CA ASN A 248 -13.95 -12.33 8.50
C ASN A 248 -14.65 -11.46 9.54
N GLY A 249 -14.66 -10.16 9.33
CA GLY A 249 -15.53 -9.21 10.01
C GLY A 249 -16.80 -8.93 9.19
N ASN A 250 -17.95 -9.07 9.83
CA ASN A 250 -19.28 -8.95 9.22
C ASN A 250 -19.73 -7.48 9.11
N ILE A 251 -20.16 -7.01 7.91
CA ILE A 251 -20.78 -5.67 7.77
C ILE A 251 -21.85 -5.68 6.67
N GLU A 252 -23.11 -5.41 7.06
CA GLU A 252 -24.31 -5.48 6.21
C GLU A 252 -24.36 -4.47 5.05
N ASN A 253 -23.88 -3.24 5.23
CA ASN A 253 -24.03 -2.18 4.22
C ASN A 253 -23.19 -2.38 2.95
N GLY A 254 -21.97 -2.88 3.09
CA GLY A 254 -21.09 -3.12 1.93
C GLY A 254 -21.56 -4.29 1.05
N ASN A 255 -22.24 -5.26 1.63
CA ASN A 255 -22.87 -6.34 0.87
C ASN A 255 -23.94 -5.80 -0.10
N LYS A 256 -24.78 -4.86 0.34
CA LYS A 256 -25.83 -4.27 -0.51
C LYS A 256 -25.25 -3.55 -1.73
N VAL A 257 -24.20 -2.77 -1.55
CA VAL A 257 -23.54 -2.06 -2.67
C VAL A 257 -22.93 -3.06 -3.65
N ARG A 258 -22.27 -4.10 -3.17
CA ARG A 258 -21.70 -5.16 -4.02
C ARG A 258 -22.78 -5.91 -4.80
N GLU A 259 -23.88 -6.31 -4.15
CA GLU A 259 -25.01 -6.99 -4.81
C GLU A 259 -25.67 -6.08 -5.87
N GLN A 260 -25.84 -4.79 -5.60
CA GLN A 260 -26.34 -3.83 -6.59
C GLN A 260 -25.42 -3.74 -7.82
N ILE A 261 -24.12 -3.72 -7.65
CA ILE A 261 -23.16 -3.70 -8.75
C ILE A 261 -23.23 -4.99 -9.55
N ILE A 262 -23.29 -6.16 -8.88
CA ILE A 262 -23.44 -7.44 -9.57
C ILE A 262 -24.73 -7.44 -10.39
N HIS A 263 -25.82 -7.02 -9.81
CA HIS A 263 -27.13 -6.94 -10.49
C HIS A 263 -27.10 -6.00 -11.72
N ILE A 264 -26.56 -4.80 -11.56
CA ILE A 264 -26.55 -3.78 -12.64
C ILE A 264 -25.62 -4.16 -13.80
N TYR A 265 -24.44 -4.69 -13.52
CA TYR A 265 -23.38 -4.85 -14.52
C TYR A 265 -23.11 -6.28 -14.97
N TYR A 266 -23.64 -7.29 -14.27
CA TYR A 266 -23.28 -8.68 -14.53
C TYR A 266 -24.48 -9.63 -14.70
N GLU A 267 -25.70 -9.22 -14.35
CA GLU A 267 -26.92 -10.04 -14.52
C GLU A 267 -27.65 -9.77 -15.84
N ASN A 268 -27.29 -8.74 -16.60
CA ASN A 268 -27.88 -8.41 -17.90
C ASN A 268 -27.07 -8.96 -19.07
#